data_8dcd88d88eab5095b2020c7fd00da5d8
#
_entry.id   8dcd88d88eab5095b2020c7fd00da5d8
#
_cell.length_a   1.000
_cell.length_b   1.000
_cell.length_c   1.000
_cell.angle_alpha   90.00
_cell.angle_beta   90.00
_cell.angle_gamma   90.00
#
_symmetry.space_group_name_H-M   'P 1'
#
loop_
_entity.id
_entity.type
_entity.pdbx_description
1 polymer ?
#
loop_
_entity_poly.entity_id
_entity_poly.type
_entity_poly.pdbx_seq_one_letter_code
_entity_poly.pdbx_strand_id
1 'polypeptide(L)'
;RYTDWGNYYPYRTLRNLWMLSRYVPAEKMQIEFLNKWRNADKYSTTDPFAPARYSFDYLFAITLAAQPLAWMEASNLPEEAYATATLLKEYQPLQLQFHQGIILPIGEEPSGRSWTGFQSIVSDTQGYLIIYREDNDIAKRTIDTWLPEGKKVTFTPLMGNGKKFVAEVGVQGKVSFELNDKNSFTLYQYQVKP
;
A
#
# COMPACT_ATOMS: atom_id res chain seq x y z
N ARG A 1 15.89 3.75 -9.41
CA ARG A 1 14.76 4.59 -9.04
C ARG A 1 13.55 4.21 -9.85
N TYR A 2 12.43 4.04 -9.19
CA TYR A 2 11.18 3.54 -9.78
C TYR A 2 10.07 4.59 -9.71
N THR A 3 10.45 5.87 -9.61
CA THR A 3 9.56 7.01 -9.59
C THR A 3 9.68 7.83 -10.87
N ASP A 4 8.58 8.46 -11.24
CA ASP A 4 8.54 9.39 -12.36
C ASP A 4 9.10 10.75 -11.91
N TRP A 5 10.31 11.08 -12.37
CA TRP A 5 11.01 12.31 -12.01
C TRP A 5 10.39 13.59 -12.56
N GLY A 6 9.72 13.48 -13.69
CA GLY A 6 9.13 14.63 -14.34
C GLY A 6 7.82 15.08 -13.70
N ASN A 7 6.95 14.11 -13.46
CA ASN A 7 5.62 14.30 -12.89
C ASN A 7 5.34 13.15 -11.91
N TYR A 8 5.48 13.43 -10.60
CA TYR A 8 5.17 12.46 -9.57
C TYR A 8 3.66 12.27 -9.46
N TYR A 9 3.18 11.07 -9.78
CA TYR A 9 1.82 10.63 -9.51
C TYR A 9 1.82 9.44 -8.57
N PRO A 10 1.19 9.52 -7.39
CA PRO A 10 1.19 8.43 -6.40
C PRO A 10 0.76 7.07 -6.98
N TYR A 11 -0.30 7.05 -7.79
CA TYR A 11 -0.76 5.82 -8.42
C TYR A 11 0.26 5.23 -9.41
N ARG A 12 1.03 6.06 -10.12
CA ARG A 12 2.09 5.58 -11.03
C ARG A 12 3.25 4.96 -10.25
N THR A 13 3.62 5.57 -9.14
CA THR A 13 4.64 5.05 -8.24
C THR A 13 4.21 3.69 -7.69
N LEU A 14 2.98 3.58 -7.19
CA LEU A 14 2.41 2.31 -6.74
C LEU A 14 2.35 1.28 -7.87
N ARG A 15 1.91 1.67 -9.08
CA ARG A 15 1.87 0.79 -10.25
C ARG A 15 3.24 0.27 -10.65
N ASN A 16 4.24 1.14 -10.66
CA ASN A 16 5.61 0.74 -11.01
C ASN A 16 6.13 -0.31 -10.02
N LEU A 17 5.92 -0.10 -8.72
CA LEU A 17 6.28 -1.08 -7.71
C LEU A 17 5.52 -2.39 -7.92
N TRP A 18 4.19 -2.31 -8.12
CA TRP A 18 3.32 -3.46 -8.30
C TRP A 18 3.70 -4.29 -9.54
N MET A 19 4.01 -3.63 -10.66
CA MET A 19 4.44 -4.30 -11.89
C MET A 19 5.83 -4.92 -11.75
N LEU A 20 6.78 -4.20 -11.17
CA LEU A 20 8.16 -4.66 -11.02
C LEU A 20 8.29 -5.78 -9.98
N SER A 21 7.44 -5.81 -8.95
CA SER A 21 7.46 -6.86 -7.93
C SER A 21 7.17 -8.26 -8.47
N ARG A 22 6.68 -8.36 -9.70
CA ARG A 22 6.54 -9.65 -10.42
C ARG A 22 7.87 -10.23 -10.88
N TYR A 23 8.91 -9.40 -10.96
CA TYR A 23 10.21 -9.77 -11.55
C TYR A 23 11.38 -9.53 -10.60
N VAL A 24 11.23 -8.58 -9.69
CA VAL A 24 12.25 -8.18 -8.73
C VAL A 24 11.62 -8.19 -7.34
N PRO A 25 12.28 -8.79 -6.34
CA PRO A 25 11.78 -8.75 -4.96
C PRO A 25 11.50 -7.32 -4.51
N ALA A 26 10.27 -7.07 -4.06
CA ALA A 26 9.80 -5.72 -3.75
C ALA A 26 10.65 -5.04 -2.67
N GLU A 27 11.07 -5.80 -1.65
CA GLU A 27 11.89 -5.33 -0.52
C GLU A 27 13.32 -4.91 -0.94
N LYS A 28 13.74 -5.18 -2.17
CA LYS A 28 15.03 -4.72 -2.74
C LYS A 28 14.91 -3.43 -3.53
N MET A 29 13.70 -2.95 -3.77
CA MET A 29 13.46 -1.72 -4.49
C MET A 29 13.36 -0.54 -3.53
N GLN A 30 13.75 0.66 -3.98
CA GLN A 30 13.58 1.91 -3.25
C GLN A 30 12.49 2.73 -3.90
N ILE A 31 11.52 3.19 -3.11
CA ILE A 31 10.40 3.99 -3.56
C ILE A 31 10.35 5.30 -2.78
N GLU A 32 10.24 6.39 -3.49
CA GLU A 32 10.17 7.73 -2.90
C GLU A 32 8.78 8.02 -2.34
N PHE A 33 8.75 8.74 -1.23
CA PHE A 33 7.57 9.36 -0.67
C PHE A 33 7.85 10.83 -0.30
N LEU A 34 6.83 11.57 0.15
CA LEU A 34 6.91 12.98 0.51
C LEU A 34 7.13 13.94 -0.68
N ASN A 35 6.86 13.54 -1.90
CA ASN A 35 7.01 14.38 -3.09
C ASN A 35 5.80 15.29 -3.40
N LYS A 36 4.93 15.51 -2.40
CA LYS A 36 3.65 16.21 -2.56
C LYS A 36 3.78 17.64 -3.08
N TRP A 37 4.87 18.32 -2.75
CA TRP A 37 5.10 19.72 -3.14
C TRP A 37 6.03 19.90 -4.34
N ARG A 38 6.79 18.86 -4.68
CA ARG A 38 7.74 18.96 -5.77
C ARG A 38 7.01 19.17 -7.08
N ASN A 39 7.36 20.27 -7.76
CA ASN A 39 6.70 20.64 -9.02
C ASN A 39 5.18 20.82 -8.89
N ALA A 40 4.67 21.29 -7.75
CA ALA A 40 3.24 21.48 -7.51
C ALA A 40 2.58 22.41 -8.55
N ASP A 41 3.33 23.35 -9.08
CA ASP A 41 2.96 24.28 -10.16
C ASP A 41 2.66 23.60 -11.52
N LYS A 42 3.15 22.37 -11.70
CA LYS A 42 2.93 21.61 -12.95
C LYS A 42 1.62 20.84 -12.99
N TYR A 43 0.93 20.72 -11.86
CA TYR A 43 -0.35 20.00 -11.80
C TYR A 43 -1.52 20.98 -11.93
N SER A 44 -2.52 20.60 -12.72
CA SER A 44 -3.77 21.33 -12.75
C SER A 44 -4.48 21.23 -11.40
N THR A 45 -5.12 22.30 -10.96
CA THR A 45 -5.96 22.30 -9.74
C THR A 45 -7.15 21.35 -9.85
N THR A 46 -7.53 20.96 -11.06
CA THR A 46 -8.63 20.00 -11.34
C THR A 46 -8.13 18.57 -11.53
N ASP A 47 -6.81 18.32 -11.52
CA ASP A 47 -6.27 16.98 -11.69
C ASP A 47 -6.60 16.13 -10.45
N PRO A 48 -7.42 15.05 -10.59
CA PRO A 48 -7.83 14.21 -9.46
C PRO A 48 -6.67 13.39 -8.89
N PHE A 49 -5.59 13.20 -9.66
CA PHE A 49 -4.44 12.39 -9.28
C PHE A 49 -3.22 13.23 -8.87
N ALA A 50 -3.36 14.55 -8.81
CA ALA A 50 -2.28 15.41 -8.36
C ALA A 50 -1.83 15.03 -6.92
N PRO A 51 -0.53 15.06 -6.61
CA PRO A 51 0.00 14.68 -5.30
C PRO A 51 -0.65 15.42 -4.13
N ALA A 52 -1.08 16.66 -4.33
CA ALA A 52 -1.77 17.47 -3.33
C ALA A 52 -3.12 16.88 -2.85
N ARG A 53 -3.70 15.93 -3.61
CA ARG A 53 -4.96 15.26 -3.25
C ARG A 53 -4.79 14.13 -2.25
N TYR A 54 -3.57 13.70 -1.97
CA TYR A 54 -3.27 12.56 -1.10
C TYR A 54 -2.77 13.02 0.26
N SER A 55 -3.09 12.26 1.30
CA SER A 55 -2.48 12.44 2.62
C SER A 55 -1.02 11.96 2.59
N PHE A 56 -0.20 12.48 3.50
CA PHE A 56 1.17 11.98 3.66
C PHE A 56 1.23 10.53 4.09
N ASP A 57 0.27 10.10 4.90
CA ASP A 57 0.17 8.72 5.36
C ASP A 57 -0.04 7.77 4.19
N TYR A 58 -0.89 8.14 3.23
CA TYR A 58 -1.08 7.36 2.01
C TYR A 58 0.17 7.36 1.13
N LEU A 59 0.84 8.52 0.96
CA LEU A 59 2.09 8.63 0.20
C LEU A 59 3.20 7.75 0.81
N PHE A 60 3.28 7.67 2.12
CA PHE A 60 4.18 6.74 2.80
C PHE A 60 3.74 5.29 2.60
N ALA A 61 2.45 5.01 2.77
CA ALA A 61 1.91 3.66 2.69
C ALA A 61 2.18 2.97 1.35
N ILE A 62 2.14 3.70 0.23
CA ILE A 62 2.41 3.10 -1.10
C ILE A 62 3.85 2.58 -1.25
N THR A 63 4.75 2.91 -0.32
CA THR A 63 6.14 2.46 -0.34
C THR A 63 6.41 1.24 0.54
N LEU A 64 5.47 0.80 1.37
CA LEU A 64 5.72 -0.17 2.44
C LEU A 64 6.19 -1.55 1.95
N ALA A 65 5.78 -1.97 0.76
CA ALA A 65 6.27 -3.22 0.18
C ALA A 65 7.73 -3.16 -0.30
N ALA A 66 8.30 -1.94 -0.40
CA ALA A 66 9.67 -1.67 -0.80
C ALA A 66 10.45 -0.99 0.34
N GLN A 67 11.63 -0.45 0.04
CA GLN A 67 12.38 0.39 0.97
C GLN A 67 11.91 1.84 0.82
N PRO A 68 11.23 2.42 1.81
CA PRO A 68 10.81 3.81 1.75
C PRO A 68 12.02 4.75 1.69
N LEU A 69 12.00 5.68 0.76
CA LEU A 69 13.03 6.69 0.58
C LEU A 69 12.41 8.09 0.72
N ALA A 70 12.75 8.79 1.79
CA ALA A 70 12.43 10.20 1.92
C ALA A 70 13.41 11.00 1.05
N TRP A 71 12.96 11.44 -0.11
CA TRP A 71 13.79 12.24 -0.99
C TRP A 71 13.25 13.67 -1.08
N MET A 72 13.73 14.51 -0.18
CA MET A 72 13.36 15.91 -0.18
C MET A 72 14.27 16.76 0.71
N GLU A 73 14.15 18.06 0.53
CA GLU A 73 14.74 19.03 1.45
C GLU A 73 13.92 19.04 2.76
N ALA A 74 14.51 18.52 3.82
CA ALA A 74 13.82 18.44 5.12
C ALA A 74 13.59 19.82 5.76
N SER A 75 14.26 20.88 5.27
CA SER A 75 14.18 22.21 5.85
C SER A 75 12.87 22.97 5.61
N ASN A 76 12.07 22.56 4.63
CA ASN A 76 10.83 23.25 4.22
C ASN A 76 9.60 22.33 4.24
N LEU A 77 9.59 21.32 5.11
CA LEU A 77 8.44 20.47 5.28
C LEU A 77 7.28 21.24 5.93
N PRO A 78 6.05 21.16 5.38
CA PRO A 78 4.89 21.68 6.09
C PRO A 78 4.60 20.86 7.34
N GLU A 79 3.90 21.47 8.29
CA GLU A 79 3.60 20.87 9.59
C GLU A 79 2.92 19.49 9.46
N GLU A 80 2.02 19.32 8.49
CA GLU A 80 1.33 18.05 8.22
C GLU A 80 2.29 16.90 7.88
N ALA A 81 3.47 17.17 7.34
CA ALA A 81 4.46 16.14 7.04
C ALA A 81 5.08 15.52 8.29
N TYR A 82 5.17 16.28 9.38
CA TYR A 82 5.73 15.79 10.64
C TYR A 82 4.82 14.76 11.31
N ALA A 83 3.51 14.78 11.02
CA ALA A 83 2.57 13.76 11.50
C ALA A 83 2.96 12.35 10.99
N THR A 84 3.56 12.26 9.79
CA THR A 84 4.07 11.01 9.23
C THR A 84 5.17 10.36 10.09
N ALA A 85 5.84 11.12 10.97
CA ALA A 85 6.86 10.57 11.87
C ALA A 85 6.30 9.50 12.82
N THR A 86 5.04 9.62 13.23
CA THR A 86 4.36 8.62 14.04
C THR A 86 4.19 7.33 13.24
N LEU A 87 3.71 7.44 12.01
CA LEU A 87 3.51 6.30 11.12
C LEU A 87 4.82 5.57 10.79
N LEU A 88 5.91 6.33 10.59
CA LEU A 88 7.26 5.79 10.40
C LEU A 88 7.71 4.97 11.61
N LYS A 89 7.49 5.48 12.82
CA LYS A 89 7.83 4.78 14.08
C LYS A 89 7.02 3.50 14.27
N GLU A 90 5.74 3.53 13.91
CA GLU A 90 4.85 2.37 13.96
C GLU A 90 5.28 1.30 12.95
N TYR A 91 5.68 1.71 11.75
CA TYR A 91 6.10 0.79 10.70
C TYR A 91 7.48 0.17 10.93
N GLN A 92 8.41 0.89 11.52
CA GLN A 92 9.79 0.44 11.70
C GLN A 92 9.93 -0.99 12.26
N PRO A 93 9.23 -1.38 13.34
CA PRO A 93 9.30 -2.75 13.85
C PRO A 93 8.59 -3.77 12.94
N LEU A 94 7.62 -3.34 12.14
CA LEU A 94 6.86 -4.19 11.24
C LEU A 94 7.59 -4.44 9.92
N GLN A 95 8.47 -3.54 9.51
CA GLN A 95 9.18 -3.61 8.23
C GLN A 95 9.94 -4.92 8.07
N LEU A 96 10.73 -5.29 9.06
CA LEU A 96 11.51 -6.53 9.01
C LEU A 96 10.60 -7.74 8.86
N GLN A 97 9.50 -7.77 9.60
CA GLN A 97 8.56 -8.88 9.57
C GLN A 97 7.84 -8.97 8.21
N PHE A 98 7.40 -7.83 7.67
CA PHE A 98 6.76 -7.75 6.38
C PHE A 98 7.71 -8.15 5.24
N HIS A 99 8.98 -7.74 5.32
CA HIS A 99 10.01 -8.01 4.32
C HIS A 99 10.68 -9.38 4.44
N GLN A 100 10.39 -10.16 5.49
CA GLN A 100 10.86 -11.55 5.60
C GLN A 100 10.16 -12.51 4.65
N GLY A 101 8.91 -12.22 4.29
CA GLY A 101 8.10 -13.05 3.40
C GLY A 101 8.41 -12.82 1.91
N ILE A 102 7.86 -13.69 1.10
CA ILE A 102 7.81 -13.48 -0.35
C ILE A 102 6.72 -12.47 -0.63
N ILE A 103 7.09 -11.28 -1.12
CA ILE A 103 6.15 -10.19 -1.38
C ILE A 103 5.68 -10.27 -2.83
N LEU A 104 4.39 -10.48 -3.01
CA LEU A 104 3.73 -10.61 -4.31
C LEU A 104 2.62 -9.56 -4.46
N PRO A 105 2.39 -9.05 -5.67
CA PRO A 105 1.29 -8.15 -5.95
C PRO A 105 -0.04 -8.89 -5.89
N ILE A 106 -1.09 -8.21 -5.41
CA ILE A 106 -2.46 -8.70 -5.33
C ILE A 106 -3.46 -7.66 -5.81
N GLY A 107 -4.68 -8.11 -6.12
CA GLY A 107 -5.75 -7.25 -6.62
C GLY A 107 -5.51 -6.76 -8.05
N GLU A 108 -6.04 -5.58 -8.34
CA GLU A 108 -5.97 -4.96 -9.67
C GLU A 108 -4.66 -4.18 -9.84
N GLU A 109 -4.18 -4.04 -11.09
CA GLU A 109 -3.09 -3.11 -11.39
C GLU A 109 -3.48 -1.69 -10.96
N PRO A 110 -2.61 -0.97 -10.20
CA PRO A 110 -2.90 0.40 -9.80
C PRO A 110 -3.17 1.33 -10.98
N SER A 111 -4.26 2.05 -10.93
CA SER A 111 -4.72 2.96 -11.99
C SER A 111 -5.08 4.35 -11.47
N GLY A 112 -5.00 4.57 -10.16
CA GLY A 112 -5.57 5.70 -9.44
C GLY A 112 -7.01 5.46 -9.00
N ARG A 113 -7.62 4.34 -9.43
CA ARG A 113 -9.02 3.96 -9.09
C ARG A 113 -9.20 2.48 -8.78
N SER A 114 -8.12 1.76 -8.56
CA SER A 114 -8.13 0.32 -8.33
C SER A 114 -8.27 -0.03 -6.85
N TRP A 115 -8.61 -1.29 -6.61
CA TRP A 115 -8.36 -1.99 -5.38
C TRP A 115 -7.15 -2.90 -5.59
N THR A 116 -6.08 -2.62 -4.89
CA THR A 116 -4.76 -3.21 -5.16
C THR A 116 -4.00 -3.46 -3.87
N GLY A 117 -2.86 -4.11 -3.94
CA GLY A 117 -2.04 -4.35 -2.75
C GLY A 117 -0.85 -5.25 -2.98
N PHE A 118 -0.27 -5.66 -1.86
CA PHE A 118 0.80 -6.65 -1.80
C PHE A 118 0.55 -7.62 -0.66
N GLN A 119 0.91 -8.87 -0.88
CA GLN A 119 0.89 -9.91 0.12
C GLN A 119 2.31 -10.42 0.37
N SER A 120 2.72 -10.42 1.63
CA SER A 120 3.95 -11.06 2.11
C SER A 120 3.61 -12.42 2.70
N ILE A 121 4.07 -13.47 2.07
CA ILE A 121 3.90 -14.85 2.52
C ILE A 121 5.10 -15.23 3.37
N VAL A 122 4.90 -15.28 4.69
CA VAL A 122 5.98 -15.64 5.64
C VAL A 122 6.03 -17.14 5.87
N SER A 123 4.86 -17.79 5.93
CA SER A 123 4.71 -19.25 6.00
C SER A 123 3.35 -19.66 5.42
N ASP A 124 3.07 -20.96 5.39
CA ASP A 124 1.79 -21.51 4.92
C ASP A 124 0.60 -21.03 5.76
N THR A 125 0.82 -20.59 6.97
CA THR A 125 -0.25 -20.23 7.92
C THR A 125 -0.30 -18.75 8.29
N GLN A 126 0.74 -17.96 7.97
CA GLN A 126 0.80 -16.55 8.39
C GLN A 126 1.60 -15.68 7.43
N GLY A 127 1.29 -14.41 7.46
CA GLY A 127 1.99 -13.38 6.73
C GLY A 127 1.31 -12.03 6.90
N TYR A 128 1.59 -11.14 5.97
CA TYR A 128 1.11 -9.77 5.98
C TYR A 128 0.47 -9.44 4.65
N LEU A 129 -0.44 -8.47 4.68
CA LEU A 129 -1.15 -8.06 3.48
C LEU A 129 -1.47 -6.57 3.59
N ILE A 130 -0.97 -5.77 2.64
CA ILE A 130 -1.36 -4.37 2.54
C ILE A 130 -2.33 -4.18 1.40
N ILE A 131 -3.46 -3.56 1.72
CA ILE A 131 -4.53 -3.24 0.77
C ILE A 131 -4.62 -1.73 0.63
N TYR A 132 -4.78 -1.29 -0.61
CA TYR A 132 -5.07 0.09 -0.98
C TYR A 132 -6.43 0.16 -1.68
N ARG A 133 -7.24 1.09 -1.26
CA ARG A 133 -8.36 1.61 -2.02
C ARG A 133 -7.94 2.95 -2.61
N GLU A 134 -7.72 3.00 -3.91
CA GLU A 134 -7.45 4.25 -4.62
C GLU A 134 -8.72 5.14 -4.68
N ASP A 135 -8.79 6.14 -5.56
CA ASP A 135 -10.01 6.96 -5.74
C ASP A 135 -11.13 6.14 -6.40
N ASN A 136 -11.67 5.18 -5.67
CA ASN A 136 -12.71 4.25 -6.09
C ASN A 136 -13.98 4.46 -5.27
N ASP A 137 -15.15 4.50 -5.90
CA ASP A 137 -16.43 4.74 -5.22
C ASP A 137 -16.92 3.54 -4.41
N ILE A 138 -16.42 2.33 -4.69
CA ILE A 138 -16.85 1.10 -4.04
C ILE A 138 -16.03 0.89 -2.77
N ALA A 139 -16.68 0.97 -1.60
CA ALA A 139 -16.02 0.84 -0.29
C ALA A 139 -15.67 -0.61 0.09
N LYS A 140 -16.28 -1.60 -0.56
CA LYS A 140 -16.04 -3.02 -0.32
C LYS A 140 -15.81 -3.75 -1.64
N ARG A 141 -14.68 -4.42 -1.75
CA ARG A 141 -14.27 -5.11 -2.99
C ARG A 141 -13.72 -6.49 -2.68
N THR A 142 -14.07 -7.46 -3.51
CA THR A 142 -13.42 -8.78 -3.52
C THR A 142 -12.23 -8.72 -4.46
N ILE A 143 -11.06 -9.10 -3.97
CA ILE A 143 -9.80 -9.11 -4.73
C ILE A 143 -9.16 -10.48 -4.69
N ASP A 144 -8.32 -10.76 -5.68
CA ASP A 144 -7.52 -11.97 -5.76
C ASP A 144 -6.31 -11.85 -4.82
N THR A 145 -6.06 -12.89 -4.03
CA THR A 145 -4.91 -13.02 -3.13
C THR A 145 -4.20 -14.34 -3.36
N TRP A 146 -3.09 -14.56 -2.69
CA TRP A 146 -2.35 -15.83 -2.69
C TRP A 146 -2.71 -16.71 -1.50
N LEU A 147 -3.85 -16.45 -0.84
CA LEU A 147 -4.34 -17.25 0.27
C LEU A 147 -4.95 -18.58 -0.22
N PRO A 148 -4.83 -19.66 0.57
CA PRO A 148 -5.36 -20.97 0.19
C PRO A 148 -6.89 -20.98 0.20
N GLU A 149 -7.49 -21.43 -0.89
CA GLU A 149 -8.94 -21.58 -1.07
C GLU A 149 -9.57 -22.44 0.02
N GLY A 150 -10.78 -22.09 0.45
CA GLY A 150 -11.59 -22.82 1.43
C GLY A 150 -11.11 -22.68 2.87
N LYS A 151 -9.99 -21.98 3.12
CA LYS A 151 -9.48 -21.78 4.49
C LYS A 151 -10.10 -20.55 5.13
N LYS A 152 -10.30 -20.62 6.45
CA LYS A 152 -10.66 -19.46 7.26
C LYS A 152 -9.42 -18.70 7.65
N VAL A 153 -9.43 -17.41 7.39
CA VAL A 153 -8.30 -16.50 7.66
C VAL A 153 -8.75 -15.37 8.55
N THR A 154 -7.96 -15.11 9.60
CA THR A 154 -8.14 -13.94 10.47
C THR A 154 -7.23 -12.82 9.98
N PHE A 155 -7.79 -11.64 9.77
CA PHE A 155 -7.07 -10.43 9.41
C PHE A 155 -7.09 -9.47 10.60
N THR A 156 -5.91 -9.10 11.10
CA THR A 156 -5.74 -8.16 12.21
C THR A 156 -5.04 -6.92 11.68
N PRO A 157 -5.67 -5.74 11.71
CA PRO A 157 -5.05 -4.51 11.23
C PRO A 157 -3.89 -4.12 12.16
N LEU A 158 -2.77 -3.73 11.56
CA LEU A 158 -1.59 -3.23 12.25
C LEU A 158 -1.41 -1.73 12.02
N MET A 159 -1.80 -1.25 10.83
CA MET A 159 -1.73 0.16 10.44
C MET A 159 -2.88 0.49 9.48
N GLY A 160 -3.29 1.76 9.44
CA GLY A 160 -4.32 2.25 8.52
C GLY A 160 -5.75 2.09 9.07
N ASN A 161 -6.75 2.17 8.18
CA ASN A 161 -8.15 2.44 8.55
C ASN A 161 -9.05 1.18 8.59
N GLY A 162 -8.50 -0.01 8.33
CA GLY A 162 -9.27 -1.25 8.32
C GLY A 162 -9.62 -1.78 9.70
N LYS A 163 -10.57 -2.71 9.72
CA LYS A 163 -11.02 -3.38 10.95
C LYS A 163 -10.58 -4.84 10.95
N LYS A 164 -10.49 -5.43 12.14
CA LYS A 164 -10.27 -6.87 12.31
C LYS A 164 -11.49 -7.64 11.79
N PHE A 165 -11.23 -8.68 10.99
CA PHE A 165 -12.30 -9.56 10.49
C PHE A 165 -11.77 -10.98 10.25
N VAL A 166 -12.72 -11.89 10.02
CA VAL A 166 -12.46 -13.28 9.61
C VAL A 166 -13.17 -13.49 8.28
N ALA A 167 -12.51 -14.10 7.33
CA ALA A 167 -13.10 -14.48 6.06
C ALA A 167 -12.79 -15.94 5.73
N GLU A 168 -13.67 -16.58 5.00
CA GLU A 168 -13.37 -17.79 4.25
C GLU A 168 -12.84 -17.37 2.87
N VAL A 169 -11.72 -17.95 2.50
CA VAL A 169 -11.07 -17.66 1.22
C VAL A 169 -11.84 -18.34 0.09
N GLY A 170 -12.36 -17.57 -0.83
CA GLY A 170 -13.09 -18.06 -1.99
C GLY A 170 -12.20 -18.70 -3.04
N VAL A 171 -12.86 -19.14 -4.10
CA VAL A 171 -12.19 -19.74 -5.28
C VAL A 171 -11.08 -18.79 -5.79
N GLN A 172 -9.93 -19.38 -6.12
CA GLN A 172 -8.74 -18.64 -6.58
C GLN A 172 -8.19 -17.62 -5.58
N GLY A 173 -8.36 -17.85 -4.27
CA GLY A 173 -7.80 -16.97 -3.25
C GLY A 173 -8.57 -15.67 -3.03
N LYS A 174 -9.85 -15.60 -3.45
CA LYS A 174 -10.66 -14.37 -3.36
C LYS A 174 -11.05 -14.03 -1.93
N VAL A 175 -10.80 -12.78 -1.53
CA VAL A 175 -11.18 -12.21 -0.23
C VAL A 175 -11.81 -10.83 -0.41
N SER A 176 -12.88 -10.56 0.34
CA SER A 176 -13.51 -9.23 0.37
C SER A 176 -12.91 -8.36 1.45
N PHE A 177 -12.42 -7.19 1.06
CA PHE A 177 -11.92 -6.16 1.96
C PHE A 177 -12.83 -4.94 1.94
N GLU A 178 -12.85 -4.21 3.05
CA GLU A 178 -13.64 -2.99 3.21
C GLU A 178 -12.76 -1.87 3.77
N LEU A 179 -12.70 -0.75 3.05
CA LEU A 179 -12.08 0.50 3.48
C LEU A 179 -13.07 1.63 3.18
N ASN A 180 -13.44 2.40 4.20
CA ASN A 180 -14.51 3.42 4.05
C ASN A 180 -14.05 4.64 3.25
N ASP A 181 -12.77 4.99 3.33
CA ASP A 181 -12.23 6.19 2.71
C ASP A 181 -11.53 5.88 1.39
N LYS A 182 -11.63 6.80 0.43
CA LYS A 182 -10.83 6.80 -0.79
C LYS A 182 -9.39 7.16 -0.46
N ASN A 183 -8.46 6.74 -1.30
CA ASN A 183 -7.02 6.96 -1.10
C ASN A 183 -6.60 6.57 0.32
N SER A 184 -7.00 5.38 0.73
CA SER A 184 -6.74 4.81 2.05
C SER A 184 -6.09 3.44 1.95
N PHE A 185 -5.55 2.97 3.06
CA PHE A 185 -4.85 1.70 3.12
C PHE A 185 -5.06 0.99 4.44
N THR A 186 -4.73 -0.29 4.47
CA THR A 186 -4.54 -1.03 5.71
C THR A 186 -3.47 -2.10 5.53
N LEU A 187 -2.52 -2.13 6.45
CA LEU A 187 -1.61 -3.24 6.63
C LEU A 187 -2.21 -4.22 7.62
N TYR A 188 -2.49 -5.43 7.17
CA TYR A 188 -2.97 -6.54 7.99
C TYR A 188 -1.86 -7.55 8.26
N GLN A 189 -1.84 -8.09 9.45
CA GLN A 189 -1.32 -9.44 9.70
C GLN A 189 -2.44 -10.43 9.41
N TYR A 190 -2.16 -11.49 8.65
CA TYR A 190 -3.13 -12.57 8.45
C TYR A 190 -2.65 -13.87 9.09
N GLN A 191 -3.62 -14.66 9.53
CA GLN A 191 -3.39 -16.00 10.06
C GLN A 191 -4.44 -16.97 9.50
N VAL A 192 -3.97 -18.00 8.82
CA VAL A 192 -4.78 -19.10 8.30
C VAL A 192 -5.11 -20.03 9.46
N LYS A 193 -6.38 -20.34 9.67
CA LYS A 193 -6.79 -21.33 10.67
C LYS A 193 -6.55 -22.75 10.12
N PRO A 194 -6.12 -23.66 10.97
CA PRO A 194 -5.97 -25.08 10.60
C PRO A 194 -7.22 -25.68 9.98
#